data_c9e13998e36f8411cae56a3e701dadd1
#
_entry.id   c9e13998e36f8411cae56a3e701dadd1
#
_cell.length_a   1.000
_cell.length_b   1.000
_cell.length_c   1.000
_cell.angle_alpha   90.00
_cell.angle_beta   90.00
_cell.angle_gamma   90.00
#
_symmetry.space_group_name_H-M   'P 1'
#
loop_
_entity.id
_entity.type
_entity.pdbx_description
1 polymer ?
#
loop_
_entity_poly.entity_id
_entity_poly.type
_entity_poly.pdbx_seq_one_letter_code
_entity_poly.pdbx_strand_id
1 'polypeptide(L)'
;MTCRGEEDILAHHANRPPRMAITDCRLNRQSFVPLYQQIKDLLLDRIEHGDLAVGDVIPSEVQLGAAFAVSRLTVRQALYELRVEGYVIREKGRGTFVRRSAV
;
A
#
# COMPACT_ATOMS: atom_id res chain seq x y z
N MET A 1 -9.22 9.89 9.84
CA MET A 1 -8.30 10.82 9.65
C MET A 1 -7.51 10.61 8.43
N THR A 2 -7.09 11.58 7.91
CA THR A 2 -6.52 11.46 6.62
C THR A 2 -5.04 11.37 6.67
N CYS A 3 -4.50 10.89 5.63
CA CYS A 3 -3.11 11.02 5.39
C CYS A 3 -2.86 12.49 5.14
N ARG A 4 -1.67 12.90 5.23
CA ARG A 4 -1.30 14.28 5.09
C ARG A 4 -1.14 14.66 3.65
N GLY A 5 -2.08 14.28 2.84
CA GLY A 5 -1.92 14.41 1.41
C GLY A 5 -1.89 15.81 0.88
N GLU A 6 -2.60 16.71 1.52
CA GLU A 6 -2.64 18.05 0.97
C GLU A 6 -1.29 18.71 1.02
N GLU A 7 -0.51 18.45 2.05
CA GLU A 7 0.81 19.01 2.10
C GLU A 7 1.71 18.40 1.08
N ASP A 8 1.56 17.12 0.90
CA ASP A 8 2.37 16.42 -0.06
C ASP A 8 2.12 16.92 -1.45
N ILE A 9 0.89 17.23 -1.75
CA ILE A 9 0.55 17.69 -3.06
C ILE A 9 1.27 18.96 -3.38
N LEU A 10 1.29 19.89 -2.47
CA LEU A 10 1.96 21.14 -2.70
C LEU A 10 3.44 20.95 -2.90
N ALA A 11 4.02 20.04 -2.17
CA ALA A 11 5.45 19.85 -2.23
C ALA A 11 5.87 19.03 -3.41
N HIS A 12 4.98 18.20 -3.92
CA HIS A 12 5.43 17.14 -4.77
C HIS A 12 4.79 17.02 -6.10
N HIS A 13 3.93 17.90 -6.45
CA HIS A 13 3.31 17.65 -7.73
C HIS A 13 4.36 17.58 -8.83
N ALA A 14 5.52 18.15 -8.63
CA ALA A 14 6.57 18.05 -9.61
C ALA A 14 7.50 16.90 -9.32
N ASN A 15 7.44 16.40 -8.11
CA ASN A 15 8.44 15.49 -7.65
C ASN A 15 7.76 14.54 -6.72
N ARG A 16 6.80 13.82 -7.24
CA ARG A 16 5.99 13.01 -6.38
C ARG A 16 6.84 11.91 -5.76
N PRO A 17 6.59 11.64 -4.50
CA PRO A 17 7.35 10.64 -3.82
C PRO A 17 7.02 9.27 -4.41
N PRO A 18 7.93 8.37 -4.32
CA PRO A 18 7.68 7.03 -4.76
C PRO A 18 6.66 6.38 -3.84
N ARG A 19 6.52 5.11 -3.97
CA ARG A 19 5.55 4.36 -3.20
C ARG A 19 5.67 4.52 -1.70
N MET A 20 6.69 5.19 -1.23
CA MET A 20 6.81 5.44 0.19
C MET A 20 5.70 6.31 0.73
N ALA A 21 4.99 7.00 -0.13
CA ALA A 21 3.89 7.84 0.31
C ALA A 21 2.82 7.06 1.06
N ILE A 22 2.70 5.77 0.83
CA ILE A 22 1.69 4.99 1.51
C ILE A 22 1.95 4.90 3.01
N THR A 23 3.16 5.17 3.44
CA THR A 23 3.48 5.08 4.86
C THR A 23 3.08 6.32 5.63
N ASP A 24 2.59 7.34 4.95
CA ASP A 24 2.12 8.53 5.63
C ASP A 24 0.82 8.29 6.37
N CYS A 25 0.11 7.24 6.05
CA CYS A 25 -1.15 6.94 6.68
C CYS A 25 -0.92 6.01 7.85
N ARG A 26 -1.62 6.30 8.93
CA ARG A 26 -1.52 5.45 10.11
C ARG A 26 -2.68 4.50 10.18
N LEU A 27 -2.41 3.33 10.69
CA LEU A 27 -3.46 2.35 10.92
C LEU A 27 -4.19 2.70 12.20
N ASN A 28 -5.49 2.44 12.21
CA ASN A 28 -6.30 2.66 13.40
C ASN A 28 -6.37 1.37 14.19
N ARG A 29 -5.57 1.29 15.24
CA ARG A 29 -5.47 0.06 16.02
C ARG A 29 -6.64 -0.15 16.94
N GLN A 30 -7.49 0.87 17.09
CA GLN A 30 -8.68 0.75 17.93
C GLN A 30 -9.93 0.49 17.14
N SER A 31 -9.80 0.40 15.83
CA SER A 31 -10.92 0.08 14.98
C SER A 31 -11.23 -1.41 15.07
N PHE A 32 -12.48 -1.77 14.83
CA PHE A 32 -12.85 -3.17 14.70
C PHE A 32 -12.34 -3.78 13.40
N VAL A 33 -11.90 -2.97 12.47
CA VAL A 33 -11.39 -3.47 11.21
C VAL A 33 -10.00 -4.05 11.46
N PRO A 34 -9.75 -5.31 11.08
CA PRO A 34 -8.44 -5.90 11.27
C PRO A 34 -7.35 -5.10 10.60
N LEU A 35 -6.15 -5.13 11.16
CA LEU A 35 -5.04 -4.37 10.61
C LEU A 35 -4.73 -4.76 9.17
N TYR A 36 -4.80 -6.05 8.86
CA TYR A 36 -4.49 -6.45 7.49
C TYR A 36 -5.49 -5.85 6.50
N GLN A 37 -6.75 -5.73 6.93
CA GLN A 37 -7.76 -5.15 6.07
C GLN A 37 -7.48 -3.67 5.84
N GLN A 38 -7.02 -2.99 6.87
CA GLN A 38 -6.68 -1.58 6.74
C GLN A 38 -5.51 -1.40 5.78
N ILE A 39 -4.52 -2.27 5.86
CA ILE A 39 -3.38 -2.20 4.95
C ILE A 39 -3.84 -2.47 3.52
N LYS A 40 -4.69 -3.46 3.34
CA LYS A 40 -5.23 -3.78 2.03
C LYS A 40 -5.97 -2.57 1.46
N ASP A 41 -6.81 -1.94 2.27
CA ASP A 41 -7.57 -0.80 1.83
C ASP A 41 -6.68 0.38 1.46
N LEU A 42 -5.61 0.59 2.23
CA LEU A 42 -4.67 1.65 1.92
C LEU A 42 -3.99 1.41 0.59
N LEU A 43 -3.57 0.18 0.36
CA LEU A 43 -2.90 -0.14 -0.90
C LEU A 43 -3.85 0.00 -2.08
N LEU A 44 -5.09 -0.45 -1.91
CA LEU A 44 -6.08 -0.28 -2.95
C LEU A 44 -6.33 1.19 -3.25
N ASP A 45 -6.39 1.98 -2.20
CA ASP A 45 -6.59 3.41 -2.36
C ASP A 45 -5.47 4.04 -3.17
N ARG A 46 -4.23 3.64 -2.91
CA ARG A 46 -3.09 4.17 -3.67
C ARG A 46 -3.13 3.72 -5.12
N ILE A 47 -3.55 2.49 -5.35
CA ILE A 47 -3.69 1.99 -6.71
C ILE A 47 -4.80 2.75 -7.43
N GLU A 48 -5.89 2.97 -6.74
CA GLU A 48 -7.03 3.65 -7.33
C GLU A 48 -6.71 5.09 -7.69
N HIS A 49 -5.93 5.75 -6.85
CA HIS A 49 -5.57 7.15 -7.09
C HIS A 49 -4.34 7.32 -7.96
N GLY A 50 -3.76 6.23 -8.40
CA GLY A 50 -2.64 6.33 -9.33
C GLY A 50 -1.27 6.47 -8.68
N ASP A 51 -1.21 6.48 -7.36
CA ASP A 51 0.09 6.52 -6.67
C ASP A 51 0.88 5.25 -6.92
N LEU A 52 0.17 4.15 -7.10
CA LEU A 52 0.76 2.89 -7.49
C LEU A 52 0.15 2.51 -8.83
N ALA A 53 0.91 2.71 -9.87
CA ALA A 53 0.42 2.42 -11.21
C ALA A 53 0.70 0.98 -11.57
N VAL A 54 0.00 0.49 -12.57
CA VAL A 54 0.21 -0.88 -13.04
C VAL A 54 1.67 -1.03 -13.42
N GLY A 55 2.28 -2.09 -12.92
CA GLY A 55 3.69 -2.34 -13.14
C GLY A 55 4.60 -1.83 -12.06
N ASP A 56 4.09 -1.01 -11.14
CA ASP A 56 4.90 -0.51 -10.06
C ASP A 56 5.18 -1.61 -9.05
N VAL A 57 6.35 -1.53 -8.43
CA VAL A 57 6.73 -2.44 -7.37
C VAL A 57 6.10 -2.00 -6.07
N ILE A 58 5.52 -2.95 -5.34
CA ILE A 58 4.99 -2.68 -4.01
C ILE A 58 6.11 -2.92 -3.00
N PRO A 59 6.23 -2.08 -1.97
CA PRO A 59 7.26 -2.32 -0.95
C PRO A 59 7.15 -3.72 -0.37
N SER A 60 8.26 -4.25 0.08
CA SER A 60 8.31 -5.63 0.56
C SER A 60 7.54 -5.78 1.87
N GLU A 61 7.28 -7.04 2.23
CA GLU A 61 6.64 -7.32 3.52
C GLU A 61 7.42 -6.73 4.67
N VAL A 62 8.74 -6.80 4.58
CA VAL A 62 9.58 -6.26 5.65
C VAL A 62 9.43 -4.74 5.71
N GLN A 63 9.47 -4.09 4.56
CA GLN A 63 9.36 -2.65 4.52
C GLN A 63 8.00 -2.18 4.99
N LEU A 64 6.95 -2.83 4.54
CA LEU A 64 5.60 -2.45 4.96
C LEU A 64 5.38 -2.75 6.43
N GLY A 65 5.89 -3.87 6.90
CA GLY A 65 5.78 -4.20 8.32
C GLY A 65 6.44 -3.17 9.19
N ALA A 66 7.61 -2.71 8.80
CA ALA A 66 8.31 -1.69 9.57
C ALA A 66 7.59 -0.36 9.50
N ALA A 67 7.12 0.00 8.32
CA ALA A 67 6.47 1.29 8.13
C ALA A 67 5.17 1.41 8.92
N PHE A 68 4.40 0.33 8.96
CA PHE A 68 3.13 0.35 9.67
C PHE A 68 3.24 -0.19 11.10
N ALA A 69 4.42 -0.65 11.49
CA ALA A 69 4.64 -1.22 12.82
C ALA A 69 3.73 -2.42 13.07
N VAL A 70 3.66 -3.31 12.10
CA VAL A 70 2.88 -4.53 12.21
C VAL A 70 3.77 -5.72 11.84
N SER A 71 3.28 -6.92 12.15
CA SER A 71 4.04 -8.10 11.83
C SER A 71 4.04 -8.35 10.32
N ARG A 72 5.04 -9.09 9.87
CA ARG A 72 5.10 -9.47 8.47
C ARG A 72 3.91 -10.31 8.07
N LEU A 73 3.38 -11.11 9.01
CA LEU A 73 2.22 -11.94 8.70
C LEU A 73 1.00 -11.09 8.40
N THR A 74 0.85 -9.99 9.11
CA THR A 74 -0.25 -9.07 8.85
C THR A 74 -0.14 -8.49 7.44
N VAL A 75 1.05 -8.06 7.07
CA VAL A 75 1.26 -7.55 5.72
C VAL A 75 1.03 -8.63 4.68
N ARG A 76 1.54 -9.82 4.95
CA ARG A 76 1.39 -10.93 4.02
C ARG A 76 -0.07 -11.25 3.77
N GLN A 77 -0.89 -11.21 4.81
CA GLN A 77 -2.31 -11.46 4.64
C GLN A 77 -2.94 -10.42 3.72
N ALA A 78 -2.60 -9.16 3.91
CA ALA A 78 -3.14 -8.11 3.07
C ALA A 78 -2.73 -8.31 1.62
N LEU A 79 -1.46 -8.58 1.39
CA LEU A 79 -0.98 -8.79 0.02
C LEU A 79 -1.56 -10.04 -0.60
N TYR A 80 -1.76 -11.07 0.21
CA TYR A 80 -2.36 -12.29 -0.29
C TYR A 80 -3.76 -12.00 -0.84
N GLU A 81 -4.54 -11.24 -0.10
CA GLU A 81 -5.90 -10.96 -0.55
C GLU A 81 -5.91 -10.09 -1.79
N LEU A 82 -5.01 -9.14 -1.88
CA LEU A 82 -4.89 -8.35 -3.09
C LEU A 82 -4.51 -9.22 -4.29
N ARG A 83 -3.66 -10.20 -4.06
CA ARG A 83 -3.26 -11.11 -5.12
C ARG A 83 -4.41 -11.99 -5.57
N VAL A 84 -5.16 -12.50 -4.61
CA VAL A 84 -6.31 -13.34 -4.94
C VAL A 84 -7.33 -12.56 -5.75
N GLU A 85 -7.49 -11.29 -5.44
CA GLU A 85 -8.45 -10.45 -6.17
C GLU A 85 -7.89 -9.93 -7.48
N GLY A 86 -6.62 -10.18 -7.74
CA GLY A 86 -6.05 -9.84 -9.03
C GLY A 86 -5.44 -8.46 -9.14
N TYR A 87 -5.35 -7.72 -8.05
CA TYR A 87 -4.78 -6.38 -8.10
C TYR A 87 -3.26 -6.39 -8.15
N VAL A 88 -2.64 -7.40 -7.58
CA VAL A 88 -1.19 -7.48 -7.58
C VAL A 88 -0.78 -8.87 -8.00
N ILE A 89 0.47 -9.00 -8.43
CA ILE A 89 1.02 -10.27 -8.81
C ILE A 89 2.40 -10.38 -8.16
N ARG A 90 2.70 -11.57 -7.69
CA ARG A 90 4.00 -11.82 -7.10
C ARG A 90 4.87 -12.55 -8.08
N GLU A 91 6.04 -12.01 -8.32
CA GLU A 91 7.01 -12.64 -9.22
C GLU A 91 8.20 -13.08 -8.39
N LYS A 92 8.42 -14.37 -8.38
CA LYS A 92 9.47 -14.95 -7.58
C LYS A 92 10.81 -14.32 -7.92
N GLY A 93 11.51 -13.88 -6.88
CA GLY A 93 12.81 -13.26 -7.07
C GLY A 93 12.77 -11.82 -7.51
N ARG A 94 11.59 -11.28 -7.79
CA ARG A 94 11.49 -9.91 -8.28
C ARG A 94 10.60 -9.04 -7.42
N GLY A 95 9.68 -9.62 -6.68
CA GLY A 95 8.84 -8.87 -5.78
C GLY A 95 7.38 -8.91 -6.17
N THR A 96 6.62 -8.00 -5.60
CA THR A 96 5.19 -7.90 -5.86
C THR A 96 4.93 -6.64 -6.66
N PHE A 97 4.13 -6.76 -7.69
CA PHE A 97 3.87 -5.67 -8.63
C PHE A 97 2.38 -5.43 -8.75
N VAL A 98 2.03 -4.20 -9.03
CA VAL A 98 0.65 -3.86 -9.32
C VAL A 98 0.29 -4.45 -10.67
N ARG A 99 -0.79 -5.22 -10.70
CA ARG A 99 -1.19 -5.89 -11.92
C ARG A 99 -2.31 -5.17 -12.63
N ARG A 100 -3.24 -4.58 -11.88
CA ARG A 100 -4.32 -3.87 -12.50
C ARG A 100 -4.82 -2.78 -11.57
N SER A 101 -5.53 -1.85 -12.17
CA SER A 101 -6.12 -0.76 -11.42
C SER A 101 -7.27 -1.27 -10.56
N ALA A 102 -7.50 -0.60 -9.46
CA ALA A 102 -8.63 -0.91 -8.59
C ALA A 102 -9.94 -0.35 -9.12
N VAL A 103 -9.87 0.48 -10.11
CA VAL A 103 -11.07 1.11 -10.67
C VAL A 103 -11.66 0.26 -11.76
#